data_fe466e930e36764cf3c1a81e5f35f775
#
_entry.id   fe466e930e36764cf3c1a81e5f35f775
#
_cell.length_a   1.000
_cell.length_b   1.000
_cell.length_c   1.000
_cell.angle_alpha   90.00
_cell.angle_beta   90.00
_cell.angle_gamma   90.00
#
_symmetry.space_group_name_H-M   'P 1'
#
loop_
_entity.id
_entity.type
_entity.pdbx_description
1 polymer ?
#
loop_
_entity_poly.entity_id
_entity_poly.type
_entity_poly.pdbx_seq_one_letter_code
_entity_poly.pdbx_strand_id
1 'polypeptide(L)'
;VLIFAQTTTYVDALYNILEEIYPSDVTRYHSQVKPERRKKQLLFDFLQGKRKIMIATSAFSMGIDVPDIELVVHFNAPISMTDYIQQIGRAGRDGRKAHCVLFYDQNGDDDAISNSFIKKTKKQSPKVAKVIKAKLSQVHDFIHSDSCMVCDILEYQGQHETKTCKRCTVCAQKRRNSK
;
A
#
# COMPACT_ATOMS: atom_id res chain seq x y z
N VAL A 1 2.76 -12.23 -3.60
CA VAL A 1 3.09 -11.01 -2.84
C VAL A 1 2.83 -9.78 -3.71
N LEU A 2 2.23 -8.74 -3.15
CA LEU A 2 2.02 -7.47 -3.83
C LEU A 2 2.61 -6.34 -2.96
N ILE A 3 3.56 -5.59 -3.52
CA ILE A 3 4.24 -4.49 -2.84
C ILE A 3 3.83 -3.18 -3.50
N PHE A 4 3.27 -2.27 -2.73
CA PHE A 4 2.96 -0.91 -3.18
C PHE A 4 4.04 0.06 -2.76
N ALA A 5 4.49 0.90 -3.69
CA ALA A 5 5.36 2.04 -3.43
C ALA A 5 4.79 3.31 -4.05
N GLN A 6 5.03 4.46 -3.43
CA GLN A 6 4.41 5.72 -3.84
C GLN A 6 4.91 6.24 -5.19
N THR A 7 6.17 6.00 -5.53
CA THR A 7 6.78 6.55 -6.75
C THR A 7 7.34 5.46 -7.67
N THR A 8 7.43 5.76 -8.96
CA THR A 8 8.06 4.88 -9.94
C THR A 8 9.53 4.61 -9.60
N THR A 9 10.23 5.60 -9.03
CA THR A 9 11.63 5.47 -8.60
C THR A 9 11.78 4.42 -7.50
N TYR A 10 10.89 4.41 -6.50
CA TYR A 10 10.92 3.37 -5.47
C TYR A 10 10.54 2.00 -6.01
N VAL A 11 9.57 1.93 -6.93
CA VAL A 11 9.23 0.65 -7.60
C VAL A 11 10.43 0.09 -8.33
N ASP A 12 11.18 0.93 -9.08
CA ASP A 12 12.35 0.50 -9.83
C ASP A 12 13.52 0.11 -8.91
N ALA A 13 13.76 0.86 -7.84
CA ALA A 13 14.80 0.55 -6.85
C ALA A 13 14.52 -0.78 -6.15
N LEU A 14 13.30 -0.97 -5.65
CA LEU A 14 12.89 -2.23 -5.02
C LEU A 14 12.95 -3.41 -5.98
N TYR A 15 12.54 -3.19 -7.24
CA TYR A 15 12.63 -4.22 -8.27
C TYR A 15 14.08 -4.68 -8.46
N ASN A 16 15.01 -3.76 -8.59
CA ASN A 16 16.43 -4.11 -8.79
C ASN A 16 16.98 -4.90 -7.60
N ILE A 17 16.73 -4.45 -6.37
CA ILE A 17 17.19 -5.14 -5.16
C ILE A 17 16.56 -6.53 -5.04
N LEU A 18 15.25 -6.64 -5.23
CA LEU A 18 14.57 -7.91 -5.05
C LEU A 18 14.83 -8.89 -6.19
N GLU A 19 15.08 -8.43 -7.43
CA GLU A 19 15.43 -9.29 -8.54
C GLU A 19 16.83 -9.92 -8.37
N GLU A 20 17.75 -9.25 -7.67
CA GLU A 20 19.04 -9.84 -7.28
C GLU A 20 18.87 -10.96 -6.25
N ILE A 21 17.91 -10.81 -5.33
CA ILE A 21 17.67 -11.79 -4.25
C ILE A 21 16.78 -12.96 -4.73
N TYR A 22 15.78 -12.65 -5.54
CA TYR A 22 14.78 -13.58 -6.06
C TYR A 22 14.69 -13.52 -7.58
N PRO A 23 15.72 -13.97 -8.29
CA PRO A 23 15.77 -13.88 -9.76
C PRO A 23 14.58 -14.61 -10.38
N SER A 24 13.98 -13.99 -11.37
CA SER A 24 12.81 -14.48 -12.11
C SER A 24 11.48 -14.57 -11.34
N ASP A 25 11.46 -14.29 -10.03
CA ASP A 25 10.21 -14.27 -9.24
C ASP A 25 9.60 -12.87 -9.13
N VAL A 26 10.37 -11.81 -9.42
CA VAL A 26 9.98 -10.42 -9.22
C VAL A 26 9.52 -9.78 -10.53
N THR A 27 8.53 -8.92 -10.44
CA THR A 27 8.07 -8.09 -11.55
C THR A 27 7.62 -6.71 -11.05
N ARG A 28 7.46 -5.76 -11.97
CA ARG A 28 7.07 -4.39 -11.63
C ARG A 28 5.98 -3.84 -12.55
N TYR A 29 5.16 -2.94 -12.02
CA TYR A 29 4.08 -2.31 -12.76
C TYR A 29 3.90 -0.83 -12.38
N HIS A 30 4.15 0.06 -13.35
CA HIS A 30 3.86 1.50 -13.24
C HIS A 30 3.76 2.14 -14.63
N SER A 31 3.34 3.40 -14.70
CA SER A 31 3.07 4.11 -15.96
C SER A 31 4.28 4.29 -16.87
N GLN A 32 5.50 4.25 -16.33
CA GLN A 32 6.74 4.46 -17.10
C GLN A 32 7.33 3.16 -17.66
N VAL A 33 6.78 1.98 -17.33
CA VAL A 33 7.22 0.72 -17.94
C VAL A 33 6.85 0.73 -19.41
N LYS A 34 7.86 0.71 -20.28
CA LYS A 34 7.70 0.72 -21.74
C LYS A 34 8.50 -0.41 -22.39
N PRO A 35 8.12 -0.86 -23.59
CA PRO A 35 6.86 -0.52 -24.28
C PRO A 35 5.63 -1.09 -23.58
N GLU A 36 4.45 -0.61 -23.89
CA GLU A 36 3.18 -1.06 -23.27
C GLU A 36 2.98 -2.58 -23.36
N ARG A 37 3.45 -3.20 -24.45
CA ARG A 37 3.46 -4.66 -24.63
C ARG A 37 4.23 -5.35 -23.49
N ARG A 38 5.40 -4.80 -23.09
CA ARG A 38 6.20 -5.35 -21.98
C ARG A 38 5.45 -5.24 -20.65
N LYS A 39 4.82 -4.10 -20.40
CA LYS A 39 4.02 -3.89 -19.18
C LYS A 39 2.88 -4.91 -19.09
N LYS A 40 2.16 -5.15 -20.19
CA LYS A 40 1.11 -6.18 -20.26
C LYS A 40 1.67 -7.59 -20.03
N GLN A 41 2.84 -7.91 -20.60
CA GLN A 41 3.48 -9.21 -20.40
C GLN A 41 3.88 -9.43 -18.94
N LEU A 42 4.49 -8.43 -18.28
CA LEU A 42 4.88 -8.50 -16.87
C LEU A 42 3.66 -8.72 -15.96
N LEU A 43 2.55 -8.03 -16.26
CA LEU A 43 1.28 -8.24 -15.57
C LEU A 43 0.76 -9.66 -15.80
N PHE A 44 0.73 -10.12 -17.04
CA PHE A 44 0.27 -11.46 -17.39
C PHE A 44 1.09 -12.55 -16.68
N ASP A 45 2.41 -12.43 -16.67
CA ASP A 45 3.30 -13.38 -15.99
C ASP A 45 3.03 -13.45 -14.47
N PHE A 46 2.68 -12.31 -13.85
CA PHE A 46 2.27 -12.28 -12.46
C PHE A 46 0.91 -12.95 -12.24
N LEU A 47 -0.08 -12.64 -13.08
CA LEU A 47 -1.43 -13.23 -13.00
C LEU A 47 -1.42 -14.74 -13.23
N GLN A 48 -0.48 -15.25 -14.03
CA GLN A 48 -0.30 -16.68 -14.28
C GLN A 48 0.59 -17.37 -13.20
N GLY A 49 1.01 -16.64 -12.17
CA GLY A 49 1.87 -17.19 -11.11
C GLY A 49 3.30 -17.51 -11.54
N LYS A 50 3.71 -17.14 -12.76
CA LYS A 50 5.10 -17.29 -13.24
C LYS A 50 6.06 -16.39 -12.46
N ARG A 51 5.56 -15.25 -11.99
CA ARG A 51 6.23 -14.31 -11.10
C ARG A 51 5.41 -14.17 -9.83
N LYS A 52 6.06 -14.28 -8.68
CA LYS A 52 5.39 -14.37 -7.36
C LYS A 52 5.30 -13.03 -6.65
N ILE A 53 6.15 -12.06 -7.03
CA ILE A 53 6.27 -10.75 -6.38
C ILE A 53 6.00 -9.67 -7.42
N MET A 54 4.95 -8.89 -7.21
CA MET A 54 4.64 -7.68 -7.98
C MET A 54 4.98 -6.45 -7.15
N ILE A 55 5.75 -5.53 -7.72
CA ILE A 55 6.02 -4.21 -7.13
C ILE A 55 5.34 -3.16 -8.00
N ALA A 56 4.48 -2.35 -7.41
CA ALA A 56 3.65 -1.44 -8.21
C ALA A 56 3.39 -0.10 -7.52
N THR A 57 3.06 0.91 -8.33
CA THR A 57 2.41 2.12 -7.82
C THR A 57 0.89 1.90 -7.66
N SER A 58 0.18 2.87 -7.09
CA SER A 58 -1.29 2.87 -6.97
C SER A 58 -2.03 2.65 -8.31
N ALA A 59 -1.36 2.88 -9.45
CA ALA A 59 -1.92 2.59 -10.77
C ALA A 59 -2.29 1.11 -10.97
N PHE A 60 -1.71 0.20 -10.18
CA PHE A 60 -2.05 -1.23 -10.19
C PHE A 60 -3.39 -1.52 -9.52
N SER A 61 -3.88 -0.64 -8.65
CA SER A 61 -5.13 -0.86 -7.92
C SER A 61 -6.39 -0.71 -8.76
N MET A 62 -6.31 -0.11 -9.96
CA MET A 62 -7.47 0.14 -10.81
C MET A 62 -7.71 -1.01 -11.81
N GLY A 63 -8.87 -1.69 -11.66
CA GLY A 63 -9.40 -2.58 -12.69
C GLY A 63 -8.66 -3.90 -12.93
N ILE A 64 -7.67 -4.26 -12.11
CA ILE A 64 -6.96 -5.53 -12.22
C ILE A 64 -7.49 -6.46 -11.14
N ASP A 65 -8.11 -7.55 -11.55
CA ASP A 65 -8.46 -8.63 -10.64
C ASP A 65 -7.26 -9.56 -10.48
N VAL A 66 -6.73 -9.61 -9.26
CA VAL A 66 -5.59 -10.46 -8.92
C VAL A 66 -6.06 -11.48 -7.90
N PRO A 67 -6.09 -12.75 -8.28
CA PRO A 67 -6.40 -13.81 -7.33
C PRO A 67 -5.22 -14.05 -6.36
N ASP A 68 -5.53 -14.61 -5.20
CA ASP A 68 -4.57 -15.28 -4.32
C ASP A 68 -3.43 -14.42 -3.76
N ILE A 69 -3.67 -13.16 -3.41
CA ILE A 69 -2.68 -12.35 -2.70
C ILE A 69 -2.67 -12.70 -1.21
N GLU A 70 -1.62 -13.37 -0.77
CA GLU A 70 -1.41 -13.74 0.64
C GLU A 70 -0.73 -12.63 1.44
N LEU A 71 0.04 -11.75 0.78
CA LEU A 71 0.75 -10.66 1.42
C LEU A 71 0.69 -9.40 0.59
N VAL A 72 0.11 -8.35 1.17
CA VAL A 72 0.18 -6.98 0.65
C VAL A 72 1.12 -6.16 1.53
N VAL A 73 2.09 -5.52 0.92
CA VAL A 73 3.07 -4.66 1.59
C VAL A 73 2.94 -3.23 1.05
N HIS A 74 2.85 -2.27 1.94
CA HIS A 74 3.05 -0.86 1.62
C HIS A 74 4.47 -0.48 2.06
N PHE A 75 5.35 -0.23 1.09
CA PHE A 75 6.73 0.20 1.35
C PHE A 75 6.80 1.64 1.84
N ASN A 76 5.83 2.45 1.45
CA ASN A 76 5.62 3.83 1.92
C ASN A 76 4.16 3.99 2.33
N ALA A 77 3.87 4.99 3.18
CA ALA A 77 2.51 5.33 3.55
C ALA A 77 1.67 5.71 2.31
N PRO A 78 0.44 5.22 2.16
CA PRO A 78 -0.45 5.58 1.05
C PRO A 78 -0.87 7.05 1.14
N ILE A 79 -1.32 7.61 0.00
CA ILE A 79 -1.74 9.03 -0.07
C ILE A 79 -3.10 9.26 0.62
N SER A 80 -3.92 8.23 0.73
CA SER A 80 -5.23 8.32 1.38
C SER A 80 -5.66 7.01 2.02
N MET A 81 -6.54 7.09 2.99
CA MET A 81 -7.19 5.92 3.59
C MET A 81 -8.00 5.12 2.56
N THR A 82 -8.62 5.79 1.60
CA THR A 82 -9.34 5.13 0.49
C THR A 82 -8.40 4.26 -0.33
N ASP A 83 -7.21 4.78 -0.72
CA ASP A 83 -6.21 4.02 -1.46
C ASP A 83 -5.72 2.83 -0.63
N TYR A 84 -5.42 3.07 0.65
CA TYR A 84 -4.98 2.01 1.57
C TYR A 84 -5.98 0.86 1.64
N ILE A 85 -7.25 1.18 1.90
CA ILE A 85 -8.32 0.18 2.03
C ILE A 85 -8.53 -0.59 0.73
N GLN A 86 -8.50 0.08 -0.43
CA GLN A 86 -8.60 -0.59 -1.73
C GLN A 86 -7.42 -1.52 -2.00
N GLN A 87 -6.22 -1.13 -1.58
CA GLN A 87 -4.99 -1.89 -1.78
C GLN A 87 -4.92 -3.10 -0.86
N ILE A 88 -5.22 -2.97 0.43
CA ILE A 88 -5.30 -4.11 1.36
C ILE A 88 -6.44 -5.06 1.02
N GLY A 89 -7.54 -4.55 0.44
CA GLY A 89 -8.66 -5.34 -0.07
C GLY A 89 -8.30 -6.27 -1.25
N ARG A 90 -7.03 -6.28 -1.69
CA ARG A 90 -6.49 -7.26 -2.64
C ARG A 90 -6.07 -8.56 -1.94
N ALA A 91 -5.85 -8.53 -0.64
CA ALA A 91 -5.41 -9.67 0.15
C ALA A 91 -6.59 -10.57 0.54
N GLY A 92 -6.43 -11.89 0.40
CA GLY A 92 -7.36 -12.89 0.94
C GLY A 92 -8.75 -12.90 0.29
N ARG A 93 -8.90 -12.52 -0.98
CA ARG A 93 -10.19 -12.55 -1.67
C ARG A 93 -10.78 -13.95 -1.84
N ASP A 94 -9.93 -14.95 -1.82
CA ASP A 94 -10.28 -16.37 -1.86
C ASP A 94 -10.72 -16.94 -0.50
N GLY A 95 -10.79 -16.10 0.54
CA GLY A 95 -11.12 -16.49 1.92
C GLY A 95 -9.95 -17.07 2.71
N ARG A 96 -8.76 -17.21 2.11
CA ARG A 96 -7.56 -17.65 2.81
C ARG A 96 -7.00 -16.56 3.71
N LYS A 97 -6.20 -16.99 4.68
CA LYS A 97 -5.52 -16.09 5.60
C LYS A 97 -4.48 -15.26 4.83
N ALA A 98 -4.58 -13.94 4.94
CA ALA A 98 -3.65 -13.02 4.31
C ALA A 98 -3.10 -12.00 5.31
N HIS A 99 -1.98 -11.40 4.96
CA HIS A 99 -1.31 -10.39 5.76
C HIS A 99 -1.20 -9.08 5.00
N CYS A 100 -1.39 -7.97 5.74
CA CYS A 100 -1.13 -6.63 5.25
C CYS A 100 -0.10 -5.97 6.15
N VAL A 101 0.99 -5.47 5.56
CA VAL A 101 2.10 -4.81 6.25
C VAL A 101 2.23 -3.41 5.71
N LEU A 102 2.35 -2.44 6.61
CA LEU A 102 2.63 -1.05 6.27
C LEU A 102 3.94 -0.65 6.93
N PHE A 103 4.93 -0.28 6.13
CA PHE A 103 6.14 0.39 6.58
C PHE A 103 5.92 1.89 6.54
N TYR A 104 6.36 2.57 7.58
CA TYR A 104 6.32 4.01 7.69
C TYR A 104 7.62 4.51 8.29
N ASP A 105 8.27 5.41 7.60
CA ASP A 105 9.47 6.09 8.08
C ASP A 105 9.12 7.46 8.63
N GLN A 106 9.08 7.56 9.96
CA GLN A 106 8.68 8.75 10.70
C GLN A 106 9.65 9.93 10.52
N ASN A 107 10.92 9.67 10.19
CA ASN A 107 11.98 10.69 10.14
C ASN A 107 12.57 10.85 8.72
N GLY A 108 11.97 10.26 7.71
CA GLY A 108 12.61 10.14 6.42
C GLY A 108 11.70 10.38 5.22
N ASP A 109 11.74 9.42 4.32
CA ASP A 109 11.22 9.55 2.96
C ASP A 109 9.72 9.77 2.87
N ASP A 110 8.90 9.22 3.78
CA ASP A 110 7.43 9.34 3.70
C ASP A 110 6.96 10.78 3.84
N ASP A 111 7.54 11.53 4.77
CA ASP A 111 7.24 12.96 4.94
C ASP A 111 7.80 13.80 3.79
N ALA A 112 9.00 13.48 3.30
CA ALA A 112 9.61 14.17 2.16
C ALA A 112 8.79 13.97 0.87
N ILE A 113 8.33 12.75 0.61
CA ILE A 113 7.46 12.42 -0.55
C ILE A 113 6.13 13.17 -0.43
N SER A 114 5.49 13.10 0.72
CA SER A 114 4.21 13.76 1.00
C SER A 114 4.30 15.27 0.80
N ASN A 115 5.34 15.90 1.34
CA ASN A 115 5.60 17.33 1.18
C ASN A 115 5.91 17.73 -0.27
N SER A 116 6.68 16.90 -0.98
CA SER A 116 6.97 17.11 -2.42
C SER A 116 5.68 17.06 -3.24
N PHE A 117 4.82 16.07 -2.97
CA PHE A 117 3.54 15.91 -3.64
C PHE A 117 2.61 17.10 -3.39
N ILE A 118 2.50 17.56 -2.14
CA ILE A 118 1.72 18.75 -1.78
C ILE A 118 2.26 19.99 -2.49
N LYS A 119 3.59 20.22 -2.49
CA LYS A 119 4.22 21.37 -3.18
C LYS A 119 3.92 21.38 -4.67
N LYS A 120 4.06 20.23 -5.33
CA LYS A 120 3.76 20.10 -6.77
C LYS A 120 2.29 20.41 -7.07
N THR A 121 1.39 19.84 -6.27
CA THR A 121 -0.05 20.05 -6.46
C THR A 121 -0.48 21.47 -6.14
N LYS A 122 0.11 22.12 -5.13
CA LYS A 122 -0.18 23.52 -4.76
C LYS A 122 0.12 24.49 -5.90
N LYS A 123 1.17 24.23 -6.70
CA LYS A 123 1.49 25.02 -7.89
C LYS A 123 0.41 24.92 -8.97
N GLN A 124 -0.27 23.78 -9.06
CA GLN A 124 -1.31 23.53 -10.06
C GLN A 124 -2.70 23.95 -9.57
N SER A 125 -3.06 23.61 -8.33
CA SER A 125 -4.34 23.93 -7.71
C SER A 125 -4.24 23.96 -6.17
N PRO A 126 -4.32 25.14 -5.56
CA PRO A 126 -4.31 25.27 -4.10
C PRO A 126 -5.46 24.52 -3.41
N LYS A 127 -6.65 24.47 -4.04
CA LYS A 127 -7.82 23.73 -3.51
C LYS A 127 -7.54 22.23 -3.43
N VAL A 128 -6.97 21.66 -4.50
CA VAL A 128 -6.63 20.23 -4.53
C VAL A 128 -5.53 19.91 -3.52
N ALA A 129 -4.52 20.77 -3.37
CA ALA A 129 -3.47 20.60 -2.39
C ALA A 129 -4.00 20.55 -0.94
N LYS A 130 -5.03 21.36 -0.61
CA LYS A 130 -5.70 21.32 0.70
C LYS A 130 -6.38 19.98 0.94
N VAL A 131 -7.06 19.43 -0.07
CA VAL A 131 -7.71 18.11 0.02
C VAL A 131 -6.68 17.00 0.23
N ILE A 132 -5.59 17.04 -0.54
CA ILE A 132 -4.50 16.04 -0.41
C ILE A 132 -3.88 16.11 0.97
N LYS A 133 -3.60 17.31 1.50
CA LYS A 133 -3.06 17.48 2.84
C LYS A 133 -3.98 16.87 3.90
N ALA A 134 -5.31 17.08 3.79
CA ALA A 134 -6.27 16.47 4.71
C ALA A 134 -6.27 14.93 4.62
N LYS A 135 -6.18 14.37 3.41
CA LYS A 135 -6.07 12.91 3.21
C LYS A 135 -4.81 12.31 3.83
N LEU A 136 -3.67 12.97 3.65
CA LEU A 136 -2.41 12.56 4.25
C LEU A 136 -2.44 12.64 5.77
N SER A 137 -3.08 13.70 6.35
CA SER A 137 -3.29 13.79 7.80
C SER A 137 -4.11 12.60 8.33
N GLN A 138 -5.18 12.19 7.63
CA GLN A 138 -5.97 11.02 8.03
C GLN A 138 -5.14 9.73 8.05
N VAL A 139 -4.25 9.54 7.07
CA VAL A 139 -3.35 8.38 7.05
C VAL A 139 -2.35 8.44 8.19
N HIS A 140 -1.77 9.61 8.45
CA HIS A 140 -0.87 9.84 9.58
C HIS A 140 -1.56 9.52 10.92
N ASP A 141 -2.77 10.03 11.13
CA ASP A 141 -3.55 9.79 12.34
C ASP A 141 -3.86 8.28 12.52
N PHE A 142 -4.19 7.58 11.42
CA PHE A 142 -4.39 6.14 11.42
C PHE A 142 -3.13 5.36 11.81
N ILE A 143 -1.97 5.73 11.28
CA ILE A 143 -0.68 5.06 11.57
C ILE A 143 -0.28 5.22 13.03
N HIS A 144 -0.57 6.38 13.63
CA HIS A 144 -0.22 6.70 15.01
C HIS A 144 -1.36 6.43 16.02
N SER A 145 -2.47 5.84 15.55
CA SER A 145 -3.58 5.51 16.43
C SER A 145 -3.24 4.39 17.40
N ASP A 146 -3.65 4.56 18.65
CA ASP A 146 -3.60 3.51 19.68
C ASP A 146 -4.85 2.60 19.64
N SER A 147 -5.74 2.80 18.69
CA SER A 147 -6.96 2.03 18.49
C SER A 147 -6.71 0.74 17.72
N CYS A 148 -7.68 -0.14 17.70
CA CYS A 148 -7.63 -1.31 16.83
C CYS A 148 -7.67 -0.90 15.37
N MET A 149 -6.61 -1.14 14.61
CA MET A 149 -6.50 -0.74 13.19
C MET A 149 -7.68 -1.21 12.32
N VAL A 150 -8.27 -2.37 12.63
CA VAL A 150 -9.46 -2.86 11.91
C VAL A 150 -10.70 -2.04 12.26
N CYS A 151 -10.86 -1.66 13.53
CA CYS A 151 -11.96 -0.78 13.94
C CYS A 151 -11.83 0.60 13.29
N ASP A 152 -10.62 1.17 13.25
CA ASP A 152 -10.37 2.47 12.61
C ASP A 152 -10.69 2.43 11.09
N ILE A 153 -10.37 1.33 10.41
CA ILE A 153 -10.73 1.11 9.00
C ILE A 153 -12.25 1.02 8.82
N LEU A 154 -12.93 0.28 9.68
CA LEU A 154 -14.40 0.13 9.63
C LEU A 154 -15.09 1.46 9.92
N GLU A 155 -14.62 2.21 10.91
CA GLU A 155 -15.14 3.53 11.23
C GLU A 155 -14.94 4.51 10.06
N TYR A 156 -13.79 4.50 9.42
CA TYR A 156 -13.56 5.29 8.20
C TYR A 156 -14.57 4.96 7.08
N GLN A 157 -15.06 3.72 7.03
CA GLN A 157 -16.09 3.26 6.10
C GLN A 157 -17.52 3.50 6.60
N GLY A 158 -17.70 4.14 7.75
CA GLY A 158 -19.02 4.42 8.34
C GLY A 158 -19.61 3.22 9.10
N GLN A 159 -18.80 2.23 9.45
CA GLN A 159 -19.23 1.06 10.23
C GLN A 159 -18.67 1.17 11.66
N HIS A 160 -19.55 1.14 12.66
CA HIS A 160 -19.12 1.16 14.06
C HIS A 160 -18.94 -0.26 14.60
N GLU A 161 -17.70 -0.64 14.85
CA GLU A 161 -17.36 -1.93 15.49
C GLU A 161 -16.66 -1.68 16.81
N THR A 162 -17.19 -2.25 17.89
CA THR A 162 -16.65 -2.12 19.24
C THR A 162 -15.70 -3.26 19.64
N LYS A 163 -15.78 -4.40 18.93
CA LYS A 163 -14.94 -5.56 19.21
C LYS A 163 -13.61 -5.47 18.49
N THR A 164 -12.54 -5.43 19.26
CA THR A 164 -11.17 -5.41 18.70
C THR A 164 -10.85 -6.68 17.93
N CYS A 165 -10.10 -6.56 16.84
CA CYS A 165 -9.75 -7.68 15.95
C CYS A 165 -8.80 -8.72 16.60
N LYS A 166 -8.11 -8.37 17.69
CA LYS A 166 -7.11 -9.18 18.43
C LYS A 166 -5.88 -9.62 17.59
N ARG A 167 -5.75 -9.14 16.34
CA ARG A 167 -4.71 -9.60 15.38
C ARG A 167 -3.81 -8.49 14.85
N CYS A 168 -4.28 -7.24 14.78
CA CYS A 168 -3.46 -6.12 14.32
C CYS A 168 -2.34 -5.81 15.31
N THR A 169 -1.34 -5.05 14.86
CA THR A 169 -0.16 -4.68 15.65
C THR A 169 -0.52 -4.06 16.99
N VAL A 170 -1.46 -3.11 17.01
CA VAL A 170 -1.92 -2.44 18.24
C VAL A 170 -2.56 -3.43 19.22
N CYS A 171 -3.45 -4.29 18.73
CA CYS A 171 -4.06 -5.33 19.58
C CYS A 171 -3.03 -6.32 20.14
N ALA A 172 -2.00 -6.67 19.36
CA ALA A 172 -0.94 -7.55 19.79
C ALA A 172 -0.04 -6.90 20.85
N GLN A 173 0.29 -5.62 20.69
CA GLN A 173 1.06 -4.84 21.67
C GLN A 173 0.31 -4.70 23.00
N LYS A 174 -0.97 -4.31 22.98
CA LYS A 174 -1.80 -4.21 24.20
C LYS A 174 -1.85 -5.53 24.95
N ARG A 175 -1.94 -6.66 24.27
CA ARG A 175 -1.95 -8.00 24.89
C ARG A 175 -0.60 -8.37 25.52
N ARG A 176 0.54 -7.90 24.95
CA ARG A 176 1.87 -8.12 25.55
C ARG A 176 2.06 -7.30 26.81
N ASN A 177 1.57 -6.06 26.83
CA ASN A 177 1.69 -5.14 27.96
C ASN A 177 0.71 -5.47 29.11
N SER A 178 -0.27 -6.34 28.88
CA SER A 178 -1.25 -6.79 29.90
C SER A 178 -0.86 -8.09 30.58
N LYS A 179 0.31 -8.67 30.25
CA LYS A 179 0.93 -9.83 30.92
C LYS A 179 2.08 -9.38 31.81
#